data_ffb6221cce7441db1ef6de926e30c6f3
#
_entry.id   ffb6221cce7441db1ef6de926e30c6f3
#
_cell.length_a   1.000
_cell.length_b   1.000
_cell.length_c   1.000
_cell.angle_alpha   90.00
_cell.angle_beta   90.00
_cell.angle_gamma   90.00
#
_symmetry.space_group_name_H-M   'P 1'
#
loop_
_entity.id
_entity.type
_entity.pdbx_description
1 polymer ?
#
loop_
_entity_poly.entity_id
_entity_poly.type
_entity_poly.pdbx_seq_one_letter_code
_entity_poly.pdbx_strand_id
1 'polypeptide(L)'
;EIITETNTEYNVAPAQEAMTSLLFANPQIDGVLSLGGALSAGSVMAFDRQGREQVPITGENARQFLELWKEKGLKGWATMQPNWLGALSVYTAVQALEGKDVPAFIKVPLPVIDDSSIDSYLARADQFPADGYIYSDYDQALFDKLIAQ
;
A
#
# COMPACT_ATOMS: atom_id res chain seq x y z
N GLU A 1 21.55 4.65 -5.24
CA GLU A 1 21.99 5.39 -4.04
C GLU A 1 20.78 6.00 -3.34
N ILE A 2 20.70 5.90 -2.00
CA ILE A 2 19.71 6.64 -1.22
C ILE A 2 20.31 8.03 -0.96
N ILE A 3 19.70 9.05 -1.57
CA ILE A 3 20.20 10.44 -1.44
C ILE A 3 19.66 11.12 -0.19
N THR A 4 18.48 10.73 0.28
CA THR A 4 17.85 11.29 1.47
C THR A 4 16.73 10.38 1.95
N GLU A 5 16.39 10.50 3.22
CA GLU A 5 15.22 9.86 3.83
C GLU A 5 14.55 10.82 4.82
N THR A 6 13.26 10.64 5.03
CA THR A 6 12.49 11.40 6.01
C THR A 6 11.37 10.58 6.61
N ASN A 7 11.03 10.87 7.85
CA ASN A 7 9.86 10.34 8.51
C ASN A 7 8.76 11.40 8.51
N THR A 8 7.52 10.95 8.32
CA THR A 8 6.34 11.80 8.39
C THR A 8 5.17 11.02 8.99
N GLU A 9 4.12 11.70 9.38
CA GLU A 9 2.88 11.05 9.76
C GLU A 9 2.31 10.26 8.57
N TYR A 10 1.65 9.13 8.87
CA TYR A 10 1.08 8.25 7.86
C TYR A 10 -0.22 8.84 7.29
N ASN A 11 -0.08 9.99 6.62
CA ASN A 11 -1.17 10.77 6.05
C ASN A 11 -0.71 11.52 4.80
N VAL A 12 -1.63 11.82 3.89
CA VAL A 12 -1.36 12.46 2.60
C VAL A 12 -0.76 13.86 2.77
N ALA A 13 -1.37 14.72 3.59
CA ALA A 13 -0.94 16.11 3.71
C ALA A 13 0.46 16.27 4.32
N PRO A 14 0.81 15.64 5.46
CA PRO A 14 2.17 15.66 5.97
C PRO A 14 3.20 15.05 5.00
N ALA A 15 2.83 13.99 4.28
CA ALA A 15 3.70 13.39 3.27
C ALA A 15 3.96 14.35 2.09
N GLN A 16 2.95 15.08 1.64
CA GLN A 16 3.09 16.09 0.60
C GLN A 16 4.03 17.23 1.05
N GLU A 17 3.90 17.70 2.28
CA GLU A 17 4.77 18.74 2.83
C GLU A 17 6.23 18.27 2.95
N ALA A 18 6.43 17.04 3.48
CA ALA A 18 7.76 16.45 3.59
C ALA A 18 8.41 16.28 2.21
N MET A 19 7.69 15.69 1.24
CA MET A 19 8.20 15.52 -0.13
C MET A 19 8.47 16.87 -0.80
N THR A 20 7.62 17.87 -0.60
CA THR A 20 7.87 19.24 -1.10
C THR A 20 9.20 19.78 -0.61
N SER A 21 9.51 19.60 0.66
CA SER A 21 10.79 20.02 1.25
C SER A 21 11.97 19.26 0.65
N LEU A 22 11.83 17.94 0.43
CA LEU A 22 12.87 17.13 -0.22
C LEU A 22 13.11 17.53 -1.67
N LEU A 23 12.06 17.88 -2.41
CA LEU A 23 12.15 18.34 -3.80
C LEU A 23 12.88 19.70 -3.91
N PHE A 24 12.73 20.58 -2.93
CA PHE A 24 13.49 21.83 -2.87
C PHE A 24 14.97 21.59 -2.57
N ALA A 25 15.27 20.67 -1.66
CA ALA A 25 16.64 20.37 -1.25
C ALA A 25 17.41 19.55 -2.28
N ASN A 26 16.71 18.77 -3.11
CA ASN A 26 17.31 17.82 -4.06
C ASN A 26 16.78 18.09 -5.48
N PRO A 27 17.58 18.77 -6.32
CA PRO A 27 17.19 19.08 -7.70
C PRO A 27 16.90 17.82 -8.55
N GLN A 28 17.55 16.71 -8.24
CA GLN A 28 17.34 15.44 -8.93
C GLN A 28 16.92 14.36 -7.94
N ILE A 29 15.77 13.75 -8.22
CA ILE A 29 15.26 12.56 -7.56
C ILE A 29 14.79 11.62 -8.67
N ASP A 30 15.33 10.42 -8.76
CA ASP A 30 15.07 9.46 -9.83
C ASP A 30 14.04 8.41 -9.45
N GLY A 31 13.63 8.36 -8.18
CA GLY A 31 12.63 7.43 -7.67
C GLY A 31 12.29 7.68 -6.21
N VAL A 32 11.14 7.20 -5.79
CA VAL A 32 10.65 7.31 -4.42
C VAL A 32 10.33 5.94 -3.87
N LEU A 33 11.05 5.51 -2.83
CA LEU A 33 10.69 4.35 -2.03
C LEU A 33 9.78 4.81 -0.89
N SER A 34 8.49 4.64 -1.08
CA SER A 34 7.47 4.97 -0.08
C SER A 34 6.98 3.70 0.62
N LEU A 35 6.80 3.78 1.94
CA LEU A 35 6.35 2.65 2.77
C LEU A 35 4.84 2.60 2.97
N GLY A 36 4.08 3.47 2.30
CA GLY A 36 2.64 3.47 2.45
C GLY A 36 1.89 4.23 1.37
N GLY A 37 0.67 3.79 1.07
CA GLY A 37 -0.13 4.36 0.00
C GLY A 37 -0.51 5.83 0.21
N ALA A 38 -0.81 6.25 1.44
CA ALA A 38 -1.05 7.65 1.75
C ALA A 38 0.20 8.51 1.56
N LEU A 39 1.38 7.96 1.91
CA LEU A 39 2.67 8.63 1.72
C LEU A 39 3.00 8.76 0.23
N SER A 40 2.68 7.73 -0.56
CA SER A 40 2.86 7.73 -2.01
C SER A 40 1.96 8.76 -2.68
N ALA A 41 0.69 8.83 -2.30
CA ALA A 41 -0.25 9.84 -2.81
C ALA A 41 0.25 11.26 -2.52
N GLY A 42 0.68 11.54 -1.29
CA GLY A 42 1.28 12.83 -0.91
C GLY A 42 2.52 13.17 -1.72
N SER A 43 3.39 12.17 -1.96
CA SER A 43 4.59 12.35 -2.78
C SER A 43 4.24 12.71 -4.22
N VAL A 44 3.34 11.97 -4.87
CA VAL A 44 2.87 12.26 -6.24
C VAL A 44 2.31 13.67 -6.34
N MET A 45 1.50 14.09 -5.38
CA MET A 45 0.91 15.43 -5.33
C MET A 45 1.97 16.53 -5.14
N ALA A 46 3.06 16.24 -4.41
CA ALA A 46 4.16 17.18 -4.24
C ALA A 46 4.92 17.41 -5.55
N PHE A 47 5.23 16.35 -6.31
CA PHE A 47 5.85 16.46 -7.64
C PHE A 47 4.98 17.30 -8.58
N ASP A 48 3.68 17.02 -8.60
CA ASP A 48 2.69 17.74 -9.42
C ASP A 48 2.66 19.24 -9.07
N ARG A 49 2.55 19.56 -7.78
CA ARG A 49 2.52 20.94 -7.27
C ARG A 49 3.78 21.74 -7.60
N GLN A 50 4.92 21.05 -7.66
CA GLN A 50 6.20 21.66 -8.01
C GLN A 50 6.46 21.70 -9.52
N GLY A 51 5.53 21.20 -10.35
CA GLY A 51 5.68 21.11 -11.81
C GLY A 51 6.84 20.19 -12.22
N ARG A 52 7.19 19.20 -11.39
CA ARG A 52 8.24 18.23 -11.68
C ARG A 52 7.67 16.98 -12.32
N GLU A 53 8.47 16.38 -13.21
CA GLU A 53 8.11 15.08 -13.80
C GLU A 53 7.99 14.01 -12.71
N GLN A 54 6.98 13.16 -12.86
CA GLN A 54 6.78 12.02 -11.96
C GLN A 54 7.90 11.01 -12.16
N VAL A 55 8.29 10.37 -11.06
CA VAL A 55 9.34 9.35 -11.04
C VAL A 55 8.76 8.00 -10.60
N PRO A 56 9.45 6.88 -10.83
CA PRO A 56 9.03 5.59 -10.29
C PRO A 56 8.81 5.65 -8.78
N ILE A 57 7.69 5.08 -8.33
CA ILE A 57 7.29 5.15 -6.92
C ILE A 57 6.69 3.83 -6.44
N THR A 58 7.05 3.44 -5.21
CA THR A 58 6.41 2.32 -4.52
C THR A 58 5.26 2.81 -3.63
N GLY A 59 4.37 1.90 -3.24
CA GLY A 59 3.29 2.22 -2.32
C GLY A 59 2.47 1.02 -1.87
N GLU A 60 1.28 1.32 -1.40
CA GLU A 60 0.28 0.35 -0.97
C GLU A 60 -1.06 0.61 -1.67
N ASN A 61 -2.04 -0.23 -1.36
CA ASN A 61 -3.39 -0.23 -1.93
C ASN A 61 -4.29 0.96 -1.48
N ALA A 62 -3.72 2.12 -1.13
CA ALA A 62 -4.53 3.30 -0.84
C ALA A 62 -5.27 3.76 -2.11
N ARG A 63 -6.59 3.96 -1.99
CA ARG A 63 -7.46 4.34 -3.11
C ARG A 63 -6.91 5.56 -3.85
N GLN A 64 -6.60 6.63 -3.14
CA GLN A 64 -6.09 7.87 -3.74
C GLN A 64 -4.76 7.67 -4.49
N PHE A 65 -3.85 6.83 -3.98
CA PHE A 65 -2.61 6.55 -4.69
C PHE A 65 -2.85 5.76 -5.99
N LEU A 66 -3.71 4.74 -5.96
CA LEU A 66 -4.02 3.96 -7.14
C LEU A 66 -4.76 4.79 -8.21
N GLU A 67 -5.68 5.68 -7.79
CA GLU A 67 -6.35 6.62 -8.69
C GLU A 67 -5.34 7.58 -9.35
N LEU A 68 -4.44 8.19 -8.58
CA LEU A 68 -3.37 9.06 -9.09
C LEU A 68 -2.42 8.30 -10.02
N TRP A 69 -2.07 7.06 -9.67
CA TRP A 69 -1.23 6.23 -10.54
C TRP A 69 -1.87 6.04 -11.90
N LYS A 70 -3.14 5.68 -11.95
CA LYS A 70 -3.86 5.47 -13.22
C LYS A 70 -4.04 6.78 -13.99
N GLU A 71 -4.44 7.85 -13.31
CA GLU A 71 -4.66 9.17 -13.92
C GLU A 71 -3.40 9.72 -14.59
N LYS A 72 -2.26 9.60 -13.90
CA LYS A 72 -0.99 10.21 -14.34
C LYS A 72 -0.07 9.24 -15.10
N GLY A 73 -0.46 7.99 -15.29
CA GLY A 73 0.36 6.97 -15.95
C GLY A 73 1.70 6.75 -15.25
N LEU A 74 1.69 6.69 -13.92
CA LEU A 74 2.92 6.54 -13.14
C LEU A 74 3.60 5.19 -13.43
N LYS A 75 4.91 5.14 -13.24
CA LYS A 75 5.65 3.89 -13.10
C LYS A 75 5.62 3.49 -11.62
N GLY A 76 4.65 2.67 -11.26
CA GLY A 76 4.39 2.31 -9.89
C GLY A 76 4.56 0.82 -9.59
N TRP A 77 4.68 0.54 -8.32
CA TRP A 77 4.58 -0.77 -7.74
C TRP A 77 3.99 -0.64 -6.34
N ALA A 78 3.00 -1.45 -6.05
CA ALA A 78 2.37 -1.43 -4.74
C ALA A 78 2.11 -2.85 -4.23
N THR A 79 1.89 -2.96 -2.93
CA THR A 79 1.40 -4.18 -2.31
C THR A 79 0.09 -3.91 -1.59
N MET A 80 -0.69 -4.96 -1.35
CA MET A 80 -1.87 -4.88 -0.52
C MET A 80 -1.56 -5.50 0.84
N GLN A 81 -1.71 -4.73 1.91
CA GLN A 81 -1.78 -5.31 3.25
C GLN A 81 -3.21 -5.79 3.52
N PRO A 82 -3.42 -7.09 3.75
CA PRO A 82 -4.76 -7.58 4.03
C PRO A 82 -5.26 -7.08 5.39
N ASN A 83 -6.39 -6.37 5.40
CA ASN A 83 -7.04 -5.92 6.64
C ASN A 83 -7.53 -7.07 7.53
N TRP A 84 -7.68 -8.27 6.96
CA TRP A 84 -8.12 -9.47 7.66
C TRP A 84 -7.00 -10.23 8.39
N LEU A 85 -5.77 -9.71 8.43
CA LEU A 85 -4.68 -10.32 9.22
C LEU A 85 -5.04 -10.44 10.71
N GLY A 86 -5.71 -9.43 11.27
CA GLY A 86 -6.22 -9.49 12.64
C GLY A 86 -7.25 -10.61 12.84
N ALA A 87 -8.17 -10.78 11.90
CA ALA A 87 -9.16 -11.85 11.93
C ALA A 87 -8.49 -13.24 11.85
N LEU A 88 -7.50 -13.41 10.96
CA LEU A 88 -6.71 -14.64 10.87
C LEU A 88 -5.99 -14.94 12.19
N SER A 89 -5.40 -13.92 12.83
CA SER A 89 -4.71 -14.09 14.12
C SER A 89 -5.65 -14.56 15.22
N VAL A 90 -6.85 -13.96 15.33
CA VAL A 90 -7.88 -14.39 16.30
C VAL A 90 -8.36 -15.80 15.98
N TYR A 91 -8.61 -16.09 14.70
CA TYR A 91 -9.03 -17.42 14.27
C TYR A 91 -7.98 -18.49 14.63
N THR A 92 -6.71 -18.24 14.35
CA THR A 92 -5.61 -19.15 14.71
C THR A 92 -5.51 -19.37 16.22
N ALA A 93 -5.68 -18.31 17.03
CA ALA A 93 -5.67 -18.42 18.48
C ALA A 93 -6.83 -19.29 19.00
N VAL A 94 -8.03 -19.16 18.43
CA VAL A 94 -9.18 -20.00 18.78
C VAL A 94 -8.90 -21.46 18.43
N GLN A 95 -8.35 -21.75 17.25
CA GLN A 95 -7.99 -23.12 16.87
C GLN A 95 -6.98 -23.76 17.85
N ALA A 96 -5.97 -22.98 18.27
CA ALA A 96 -4.99 -23.44 19.25
C ALA A 96 -5.63 -23.70 20.64
N LEU A 97 -6.55 -22.84 21.07
CA LEU A 97 -7.29 -23.02 22.33
C LEU A 97 -8.23 -24.24 22.30
N GLU A 98 -8.74 -24.61 21.14
CA GLU A 98 -9.50 -25.82 20.90
C GLU A 98 -8.63 -27.10 20.84
N GLY A 99 -7.33 -26.96 21.03
CA GLY A 99 -6.39 -28.08 21.01
C GLY A 99 -5.99 -28.56 19.62
N LYS A 100 -6.28 -27.79 18.58
CA LYS A 100 -5.82 -28.11 17.22
C LYS A 100 -4.35 -27.74 17.05
N ASP A 101 -3.66 -28.50 16.24
CA ASP A 101 -2.30 -28.17 15.84
C ASP A 101 -2.32 -26.97 14.90
N VAL A 102 -1.63 -25.89 15.26
CA VAL A 102 -1.50 -24.68 14.45
C VAL A 102 -0.03 -24.36 14.24
N PRO A 103 0.36 -23.93 13.03
CA PRO A 103 1.75 -23.62 12.74
C PRO A 103 2.22 -22.40 13.55
N ALA A 104 3.47 -22.45 14.03
CA ALA A 104 4.10 -21.32 14.71
C ALA A 104 4.30 -20.09 13.79
N PHE A 105 4.30 -20.34 12.49
CA PHE A 105 4.45 -19.30 11.46
C PHE A 105 3.48 -19.57 10.31
N ILE A 106 2.66 -18.58 9.98
CA ILE A 106 1.72 -18.63 8.86
C ILE A 106 2.21 -17.67 7.77
N LYS A 107 2.56 -18.19 6.61
CA LYS A 107 2.94 -17.38 5.46
C LYS A 107 1.70 -16.87 4.73
N VAL A 108 1.45 -15.58 4.83
CA VAL A 108 0.36 -14.91 4.11
C VAL A 108 0.92 -14.33 2.81
N PRO A 109 0.43 -14.74 1.64
CA PRO A 109 0.83 -14.14 0.38
C PRO A 109 0.29 -12.71 0.29
N LEU A 110 1.17 -11.75 0.01
CA LEU A 110 0.78 -10.37 -0.23
C LEU A 110 0.66 -10.16 -1.75
N PRO A 111 -0.51 -9.77 -2.26
CA PRO A 111 -0.66 -9.43 -3.67
C PRO A 111 0.21 -8.23 -4.05
N VAL A 112 0.80 -8.33 -5.23
CA VAL A 112 1.49 -7.20 -5.88
C VAL A 112 0.48 -6.49 -6.76
N ILE A 113 0.48 -5.17 -6.70
CA ILE A 113 -0.30 -4.29 -7.57
C ILE A 113 0.68 -3.65 -8.55
N ASP A 114 0.44 -3.86 -9.83
CA ASP A 114 1.20 -3.33 -10.95
C ASP A 114 0.23 -2.89 -12.07
N ASP A 115 0.77 -2.44 -13.20
CA ASP A 115 -0.03 -1.98 -14.34
C ASP A 115 -1.00 -3.04 -14.89
N SER A 116 -0.71 -4.33 -14.68
CA SER A 116 -1.58 -5.43 -15.15
C SER A 116 -2.76 -5.70 -14.21
N SER A 117 -2.66 -5.34 -12.95
CA SER A 117 -3.63 -5.66 -11.90
C SER A 117 -4.39 -4.44 -11.35
N ILE A 118 -3.86 -3.23 -11.50
CA ILE A 118 -4.42 -1.99 -10.93
C ILE A 118 -5.89 -1.75 -11.27
N ASP A 119 -6.30 -2.07 -12.50
CA ASP A 119 -7.68 -1.86 -12.95
C ASP A 119 -8.66 -2.73 -12.17
N SER A 120 -8.26 -3.92 -11.74
CA SER A 120 -9.09 -4.81 -10.92
C SER A 120 -9.34 -4.25 -9.52
N TYR A 121 -8.36 -3.51 -8.96
CA TYR A 121 -8.53 -2.79 -7.70
C TYR A 121 -9.42 -1.57 -7.88
N LEU A 122 -9.17 -0.75 -8.89
CA LEU A 122 -9.95 0.46 -9.16
C LEU A 122 -11.41 0.18 -9.49
N ALA A 123 -11.73 -0.96 -10.11
CA ALA A 123 -13.11 -1.40 -10.36
C ALA A 123 -13.94 -1.55 -9.06
N ARG A 124 -13.28 -1.64 -7.91
CA ARG A 124 -13.91 -1.75 -6.59
C ARG A 124 -13.78 -0.47 -5.75
N ALA A 125 -13.16 0.58 -6.29
CA ALA A 125 -12.82 1.79 -5.54
C ALA A 125 -14.02 2.41 -4.83
N ASP A 126 -15.20 2.42 -5.47
CA ASP A 126 -16.42 3.01 -4.90
C ASP A 126 -16.97 2.27 -3.67
N GLN A 127 -16.48 1.08 -3.37
CA GLN A 127 -16.82 0.34 -2.15
C GLN A 127 -16.04 0.83 -0.93
N PHE A 128 -15.06 1.71 -1.11
CA PHE A 128 -14.15 2.18 -0.06
C PHE A 128 -14.16 3.71 0.01
N PRO A 129 -13.91 4.32 1.18
CA PRO A 129 -13.73 5.75 1.31
C PRO A 129 -12.62 6.29 0.40
N ALA A 130 -12.70 7.55 -0.02
CA ALA A 130 -11.71 8.17 -0.89
C ALA A 130 -10.30 8.22 -0.27
N ASP A 131 -10.23 8.35 1.05
CA ASP A 131 -8.99 8.33 1.86
C ASP A 131 -8.68 6.94 2.43
N GLY A 132 -9.42 5.92 2.01
CA GLY A 132 -9.29 4.54 2.48
C GLY A 132 -8.36 3.69 1.62
N TYR A 133 -8.40 2.39 1.91
CA TYR A 133 -7.61 1.37 1.23
C TYR A 133 -8.54 0.38 0.53
N ILE A 134 -8.17 -0.06 -0.67
CA ILE A 134 -8.93 -1.03 -1.45
C ILE A 134 -8.48 -2.44 -1.07
N TYR A 135 -9.30 -3.15 -0.30
CA TYR A 135 -8.98 -4.48 0.20
C TYR A 135 -9.62 -5.59 -0.64
N SER A 136 -9.02 -6.78 -0.58
CA SER A 136 -9.65 -8.01 -1.06
C SER A 136 -10.61 -8.59 -0.01
N ASP A 137 -11.60 -9.32 -0.48
CA ASP A 137 -12.45 -10.12 0.39
C ASP A 137 -11.69 -11.33 0.91
N TYR A 138 -12.17 -11.90 2.00
CA TYR A 138 -11.69 -13.15 2.58
C TYR A 138 -12.86 -14.04 2.98
N ASP A 139 -12.60 -15.32 3.08
CA ASP A 139 -13.54 -16.31 3.59
C ASP A 139 -12.85 -17.30 4.54
N GLN A 140 -13.66 -18.14 5.17
CA GLN A 140 -13.18 -19.16 6.10
C GLN A 140 -12.25 -20.17 5.41
N ALA A 141 -12.52 -20.53 4.15
CA ALA A 141 -11.71 -21.49 3.42
C ALA A 141 -10.29 -20.98 3.17
N LEU A 142 -10.10 -19.66 3.00
CA LEU A 142 -8.78 -19.06 2.93
C LEU A 142 -8.02 -19.24 4.25
N PHE A 143 -8.67 -19.01 5.40
CA PHE A 143 -8.02 -19.16 6.71
C PHE A 143 -7.64 -20.61 6.97
N ASP A 144 -8.54 -21.56 6.70
CA ASP A 144 -8.27 -23.01 6.84
C ASP A 144 -7.07 -23.44 6.00
N LYS A 145 -6.98 -22.94 4.76
CA LYS A 145 -5.85 -23.20 3.86
C LYS A 145 -4.53 -22.60 4.37
N LEU A 146 -4.57 -21.40 4.95
CA LEU A 146 -3.39 -20.73 5.47
C LEU A 146 -2.83 -21.42 6.73
N ILE A 147 -3.71 -21.94 7.59
CA ILE A 147 -3.31 -22.67 8.80
C ILE A 147 -2.79 -24.08 8.48
N ALA A 148 -3.26 -24.69 7.39
CA ALA A 148 -2.83 -26.03 6.99
C ALA A 148 -1.44 -26.08 6.30
N GLN A 149 -0.73 -24.95 6.19
CA GLN A 149 0.63 -24.90 5.61
C GLN A 149 1.67 -25.42 6.62
#